data_3c2c605aac626cc72894c1e2e6280124
#
_entry.id   3c2c605aac626cc72894c1e2e6280124
#
_cell.length_a   1.000
_cell.length_b   1.000
_cell.length_c   1.000
_cell.angle_alpha   90.00
_cell.angle_beta   90.00
_cell.angle_gamma   90.00
#
_symmetry.space_group_name_H-M   'P 1'
#
loop_
_entity.id
_entity.type
_entity.pdbx_description
1 polymer ?
#
loop_
_entity_poly.entity_id
_entity_poly.type
_entity_poly.pdbx_seq_one_letter_code
_entity_poly.pdbx_strand_id
1 'polypeptide(L)'
;KKISGMDRIFFTNSGAEAVEGALKAARKYAFLRDGHTNHDIIAMNHSFHGRTMGALSVTGNVHYREAFEPLIGNVKFADFNDFESVKTQVTDKTCAIIFETVQGEGGIYPATEAFIKQVRALCDERDILLILDEIQCGMGRTGTMFAWQQYDVKPDIMTSAKAIGCGVPVGAFLMTEKVAQQSLTSGDHGTTYGGNPLACTAISKVIDLFEEQRILENVKETGAYLYKKLDELTIKYDCIKAHRGVGLMQGLECDMSVNGVINRAIQK
;
A
#
# COMPACT_ATOMS: atom_id res chain seq x y z
N LYS A 1 -5.54 11.69 -12.16
CA LYS A 1 -4.44 12.65 -12.15
C LYS A 1 -4.60 13.70 -11.04
N LYS A 2 -5.71 14.48 -11.04
CA LYS A 2 -5.91 15.62 -10.12
C LYS A 2 -5.67 15.27 -8.64
N ILE A 3 -6.19 14.15 -8.16
CA ILE A 3 -6.13 13.77 -6.75
C ILE A 3 -4.91 12.90 -6.38
N SER A 4 -4.39 12.13 -7.35
CA SER A 4 -3.35 11.14 -7.11
C SER A 4 -1.92 11.60 -7.46
N GLY A 5 -1.79 12.70 -8.21
CA GLY A 5 -0.48 13.10 -8.74
C GLY A 5 0.16 12.12 -9.72
N MET A 6 -0.51 10.97 -10.01
CA MET A 6 -0.02 9.97 -10.97
C MET A 6 -0.51 10.27 -12.38
N ASP A 7 0.16 9.72 -13.40
CA ASP A 7 -0.07 10.11 -14.79
C ASP A 7 -0.98 9.16 -15.56
N ARG A 8 -0.87 7.87 -15.34
CA ARG A 8 -1.64 6.81 -15.99
C ARG A 8 -2.28 5.89 -14.96
N ILE A 9 -3.40 5.30 -15.33
CA ILE A 9 -4.15 4.38 -14.48
C ILE A 9 -4.61 3.16 -15.30
N PHE A 10 -4.53 2.00 -14.67
CA PHE A 10 -5.17 0.78 -15.14
C PHE A 10 -6.16 0.31 -14.06
N PHE A 11 -7.43 0.18 -14.43
CA PHE A 11 -8.48 -0.28 -13.52
C PHE A 11 -8.54 -1.80 -13.47
N THR A 12 -8.72 -2.34 -12.26
CA THR A 12 -8.89 -3.75 -11.95
C THR A 12 -10.16 -3.95 -11.11
N ASN A 13 -10.40 -5.16 -10.59
CA ASN A 13 -11.61 -5.45 -9.82
C ASN A 13 -11.33 -5.59 -8.31
N SER A 14 -10.08 -5.64 -7.93
CA SER A 14 -9.66 -5.82 -6.53
C SER A 14 -8.27 -5.26 -6.28
N GLY A 15 -7.91 -5.14 -4.99
CA GLY A 15 -6.56 -4.75 -4.58
C GLY A 15 -5.51 -5.77 -4.98
N ALA A 16 -5.80 -7.07 -4.84
CA ALA A 16 -4.86 -8.11 -5.26
C ALA A 16 -4.54 -8.03 -6.76
N GLU A 17 -5.55 -7.83 -7.63
CA GLU A 17 -5.31 -7.61 -9.06
C GLU A 17 -4.52 -6.32 -9.34
N ALA A 18 -4.72 -5.26 -8.56
CA ALA A 18 -3.94 -4.04 -8.68
C ALA A 18 -2.46 -4.30 -8.38
N VAL A 19 -2.16 -5.07 -7.32
CA VAL A 19 -0.79 -5.49 -6.98
C VAL A 19 -0.21 -6.38 -8.08
N GLU A 20 -0.95 -7.36 -8.61
CA GLU A 20 -0.51 -8.18 -9.74
C GLU A 20 -0.08 -7.31 -10.94
N GLY A 21 -0.88 -6.31 -11.29
CA GLY A 21 -0.58 -5.36 -12.36
C GLY A 21 0.68 -4.54 -12.08
N ALA A 22 0.85 -4.05 -10.84
CA ALA A 22 2.00 -3.30 -10.40
C ALA A 22 3.31 -4.13 -10.50
N LEU A 23 3.28 -5.38 -10.03
CA LEU A 23 4.43 -6.31 -10.10
C LEU A 23 4.79 -6.62 -11.57
N LYS A 24 3.79 -6.85 -12.42
CA LYS A 24 4.01 -7.06 -13.86
C LYS A 24 4.60 -5.83 -14.52
N ALA A 25 4.11 -4.62 -14.22
CA ALA A 25 4.64 -3.39 -14.76
C ALA A 25 6.12 -3.21 -14.36
N ALA A 26 6.46 -3.46 -13.10
CA ALA A 26 7.84 -3.36 -12.61
C ALA A 26 8.78 -4.37 -13.30
N ARG A 27 8.37 -5.63 -13.40
CA ARG A 27 9.18 -6.66 -14.10
C ARG A 27 9.32 -6.37 -15.58
N LYS A 28 8.28 -5.87 -16.25
CA LYS A 28 8.34 -5.51 -17.67
C LYS A 28 9.24 -4.30 -17.89
N TYR A 29 9.18 -3.29 -17.01
CA TYR A 29 10.08 -2.14 -17.04
C TYR A 29 11.54 -2.59 -17.00
N ALA A 30 11.91 -3.42 -16.03
CA ALA A 30 13.26 -3.93 -15.89
C ALA A 30 13.67 -4.81 -17.08
N PHE A 31 12.76 -5.66 -17.60
CA PHE A 31 13.01 -6.46 -18.79
C PHE A 31 13.36 -5.60 -20.01
N LEU A 32 12.63 -4.50 -20.22
CA LEU A 32 12.91 -3.59 -21.36
C LEU A 32 14.19 -2.78 -21.14
N ARG A 33 14.52 -2.44 -19.90
CA ARG A 33 15.76 -1.75 -19.55
C ARG A 33 17.00 -2.63 -19.73
N ASP A 34 16.94 -3.87 -19.22
CA ASP A 34 18.12 -4.73 -19.06
C ASP A 34 18.23 -5.82 -20.13
N GLY A 35 17.18 -6.06 -20.92
CA GLY A 35 17.16 -7.06 -22.00
C GLY A 35 17.06 -8.51 -21.51
N HIS A 36 16.79 -8.76 -20.22
CA HIS A 36 16.66 -10.10 -19.65
C HIS A 36 15.58 -10.18 -18.58
N THR A 37 15.22 -11.38 -18.15
CA THR A 37 14.31 -11.68 -17.05
C THR A 37 15.08 -11.96 -15.75
N ASN A 38 14.39 -12.42 -14.72
CA ASN A 38 14.99 -12.83 -13.44
C ASN A 38 15.34 -11.67 -12.51
N HIS A 39 14.45 -10.67 -12.46
CA HIS A 39 14.59 -9.53 -11.56
C HIS A 39 13.96 -9.79 -10.19
N ASP A 40 14.62 -9.27 -9.15
CA ASP A 40 14.18 -9.36 -7.76
C ASP A 40 13.21 -8.22 -7.42
N ILE A 41 12.24 -8.53 -6.56
CA ILE A 41 11.36 -7.56 -5.89
C ILE A 41 11.63 -7.65 -4.40
N ILE A 42 11.80 -6.51 -3.75
CA ILE A 42 11.94 -6.43 -2.29
C ILE A 42 10.59 -6.02 -1.70
N ALA A 43 10.08 -6.81 -0.78
CA ALA A 43 8.88 -6.54 0.01
C ALA A 43 9.25 -6.43 1.50
N MET A 44 8.31 -6.00 2.35
CA MET A 44 8.58 -5.84 3.77
C MET A 44 8.03 -7.01 4.58
N ASN A 45 8.74 -7.40 5.62
CA ASN A 45 8.24 -8.31 6.65
C ASN A 45 6.94 -7.74 7.23
N HIS A 46 6.01 -8.61 7.61
CA HIS A 46 4.68 -8.29 8.15
C HIS A 46 3.75 -7.52 7.20
N SER A 47 4.13 -7.29 5.94
CA SER A 47 3.26 -6.64 4.95
C SER A 47 2.09 -7.52 4.52
N PHE A 48 1.06 -6.86 3.97
CA PHE A 48 -0.08 -7.52 3.34
C PHE A 48 -0.42 -6.86 2.01
N HIS A 49 -0.28 -7.61 0.91
CA HIS A 49 -0.52 -7.08 -0.43
C HIS A 49 -1.61 -7.82 -1.21
N GLY A 50 -2.16 -8.90 -0.66
CA GLY A 50 -3.24 -9.66 -1.28
C GLY A 50 -3.09 -11.17 -1.15
N ARG A 51 -4.00 -11.91 -1.79
CA ARG A 51 -4.10 -13.38 -1.68
C ARG A 51 -4.03 -14.12 -3.01
N THR A 52 -3.88 -13.45 -4.14
CA THR A 52 -3.53 -14.08 -5.42
C THR A 52 -2.06 -14.48 -5.39
N MET A 53 -1.63 -15.42 -6.23
CA MET A 53 -0.29 -16.00 -6.12
C MET A 53 0.83 -14.97 -6.20
N GLY A 54 0.75 -13.97 -7.09
CA GLY A 54 1.74 -12.89 -7.16
C GLY A 54 1.67 -11.93 -5.98
N ALA A 55 0.48 -11.44 -5.61
CA ALA A 55 0.29 -10.56 -4.46
C ALA A 55 0.66 -11.25 -3.14
N LEU A 56 0.36 -12.55 -3.02
CA LEU A 56 0.73 -13.38 -1.87
C LEU A 56 2.25 -13.52 -1.77
N SER A 57 2.95 -13.61 -2.89
CA SER A 57 4.41 -13.74 -2.93
C SER A 57 5.14 -12.56 -2.31
N VAL A 58 4.57 -11.36 -2.40
CA VAL A 58 5.12 -10.13 -1.80
C VAL A 58 4.49 -9.80 -0.44
N THR A 59 3.56 -10.62 0.06
CA THR A 59 2.99 -10.50 1.40
C THR A 59 3.96 -11.06 2.43
N GLY A 60 4.43 -10.22 3.38
CA GLY A 60 5.49 -10.55 4.32
C GLY A 60 5.07 -11.45 5.50
N ASN A 61 3.78 -11.66 5.72
CA ASN A 61 3.29 -12.55 6.76
C ASN A 61 3.42 -14.02 6.31
N VAL A 62 4.34 -14.76 6.95
CA VAL A 62 4.65 -16.17 6.62
C VAL A 62 3.42 -17.06 6.72
N HIS A 63 2.58 -16.87 7.75
CA HIS A 63 1.37 -17.66 7.95
C HIS A 63 0.42 -17.64 6.74
N TYR A 64 0.38 -16.54 5.99
CA TYR A 64 -0.46 -16.47 4.79
C TYR A 64 0.15 -17.19 3.58
N ARG A 65 1.48 -17.41 3.56
CA ARG A 65 2.22 -17.94 2.41
C ARG A 65 2.54 -19.44 2.50
N GLU A 66 2.90 -19.93 3.69
CA GLU A 66 3.54 -21.22 3.93
C GLU A 66 2.82 -22.43 3.30
N ALA A 67 1.48 -22.41 3.28
CA ALA A 67 0.68 -23.48 2.70
C ALA A 67 0.58 -23.45 1.16
N PHE A 68 1.07 -22.38 0.51
CA PHE A 68 0.90 -22.14 -0.93
C PHE A 68 2.22 -22.10 -1.70
N GLU A 69 3.31 -22.51 -1.07
CA GLU A 69 4.62 -22.63 -1.73
C GLU A 69 4.62 -23.78 -2.78
N PRO A 70 5.32 -23.65 -3.94
CA PRO A 70 6.16 -22.50 -4.30
C PRO A 70 5.36 -21.32 -4.87
N LEU A 71 5.68 -20.12 -4.40
CA LEU A 71 5.15 -18.87 -4.92
C LEU A 71 5.99 -18.35 -6.11
N ILE A 72 5.72 -17.14 -6.61
CA ILE A 72 6.57 -16.56 -7.65
C ILE A 72 7.97 -16.31 -7.09
N GLY A 73 9.00 -16.69 -7.85
CA GLY A 73 10.40 -16.53 -7.45
C GLY A 73 10.88 -15.08 -7.43
N ASN A 74 12.09 -14.90 -6.88
CA ASN A 74 12.80 -13.62 -6.86
C ASN A 74 12.08 -12.54 -6.02
N VAL A 75 11.54 -12.93 -4.88
CA VAL A 75 11.03 -12.02 -3.85
C VAL A 75 11.92 -12.12 -2.61
N LYS A 76 12.39 -10.99 -2.14
CA LYS A 76 13.19 -10.86 -0.92
C LYS A 76 12.43 -10.02 0.10
N PHE A 77 12.70 -10.24 1.37
CA PHE A 77 12.04 -9.50 2.45
C PHE A 77 13.05 -8.71 3.27
N ALA A 78 12.68 -7.48 3.60
CA ALA A 78 13.42 -6.59 4.48
C ALA A 78 12.54 -6.14 5.66
N ASP A 79 13.14 -5.66 6.73
CA ASP A 79 12.41 -5.15 7.86
C ASP A 79 11.88 -3.73 7.59
N PHE A 80 10.61 -3.53 7.91
CA PHE A 80 9.95 -2.24 7.72
C PHE A 80 10.52 -1.19 8.68
N ASN A 81 10.74 0.03 8.20
CA ASN A 81 11.41 1.11 8.91
C ASN A 81 12.90 0.86 9.24
N ASP A 82 13.51 -0.15 8.65
CA ASP A 82 14.95 -0.41 8.71
C ASP A 82 15.57 -0.27 7.30
N PHE A 83 16.17 0.88 7.03
CA PHE A 83 16.77 1.16 5.72
C PHE A 83 17.98 0.27 5.43
N GLU A 84 18.79 -0.08 6.43
CA GLU A 84 19.95 -0.96 6.24
C GLU A 84 19.47 -2.39 5.88
N SER A 85 18.39 -2.87 6.47
CA SER A 85 17.76 -4.12 6.08
C SER A 85 17.36 -4.11 4.60
N VAL A 86 16.73 -3.02 4.12
CA VAL A 86 16.39 -2.88 2.68
C VAL A 86 17.65 -2.89 1.82
N LYS A 87 18.65 -2.08 2.17
CA LYS A 87 19.89 -1.92 1.41
C LYS A 87 20.66 -3.22 1.24
N THR A 88 20.68 -4.08 2.26
CA THR A 88 21.33 -5.39 2.20
C THR A 88 20.66 -6.37 1.22
N GLN A 89 19.37 -6.19 0.92
CA GLN A 89 18.64 -7.02 -0.04
C GLN A 89 18.82 -6.53 -1.49
N VAL A 90 19.21 -5.27 -1.70
CA VAL A 90 19.36 -4.68 -3.04
C VAL A 90 20.55 -5.30 -3.78
N THR A 91 20.30 -5.71 -5.01
CA THR A 91 21.33 -6.22 -5.95
C THR A 91 21.11 -5.58 -7.31
N ASP A 92 22.01 -5.84 -8.24
CA ASP A 92 21.88 -5.37 -9.64
C ASP A 92 20.64 -5.97 -10.35
N LYS A 93 20.01 -7.01 -9.76
CA LYS A 93 18.77 -7.61 -10.27
C LYS A 93 17.51 -6.97 -9.68
N THR A 94 17.63 -6.09 -8.70
CA THR A 94 16.46 -5.51 -8.03
C THR A 94 15.73 -4.56 -8.98
N CYS A 95 14.47 -4.84 -9.27
CA CYS A 95 13.64 -4.03 -10.16
C CYS A 95 12.62 -3.16 -9.41
N ALA A 96 12.19 -3.58 -8.22
CA ALA A 96 11.21 -2.82 -7.45
C ALA A 96 11.36 -3.06 -5.95
N ILE A 97 10.92 -2.07 -5.17
CA ILE A 97 10.68 -2.17 -3.74
C ILE A 97 9.21 -1.85 -3.51
N ILE A 98 8.47 -2.74 -2.82
CA ILE A 98 7.05 -2.57 -2.52
C ILE A 98 6.81 -2.53 -1.03
N PHE A 99 6.03 -1.55 -0.56
CA PHE A 99 5.53 -1.50 0.81
C PHE A 99 4.26 -0.65 0.95
N GLU A 100 3.58 -0.82 2.09
CA GLU A 100 2.45 0.00 2.51
C GLU A 100 2.99 1.26 3.20
N THR A 101 2.48 2.44 2.86
CA THR A 101 2.87 3.68 3.58
C THR A 101 2.51 3.62 5.07
N VAL A 102 1.46 2.86 5.40
CA VAL A 102 1.15 2.41 6.76
C VAL A 102 0.83 0.93 6.69
N GLN A 103 1.65 0.07 7.30
CA GLN A 103 1.33 -1.35 7.38
C GLN A 103 0.06 -1.56 8.21
N GLY A 104 -0.99 -2.09 7.57
CA GLY A 104 -2.28 -2.31 8.20
C GLY A 104 -2.32 -3.61 9.00
N GLU A 105 -2.29 -4.73 8.30
CA GLU A 105 -2.35 -6.08 8.89
C GLU A 105 -1.12 -6.39 9.76
N GLY A 106 -0.01 -5.73 9.52
CA GLY A 106 1.21 -5.85 10.32
C GLY A 106 1.13 -5.21 11.71
N GLY A 107 0.04 -4.48 12.04
CA GLY A 107 -0.18 -3.90 13.37
C GLY A 107 -0.17 -2.37 13.42
N ILE A 108 -0.58 -1.72 12.35
CA ILE A 108 -0.68 -0.25 12.22
C ILE A 108 0.67 0.43 12.45
N TYR A 109 1.63 0.12 11.59
CA TYR A 109 2.95 0.77 11.62
C TYR A 109 3.08 1.79 10.48
N PRO A 110 3.09 3.10 10.76
CA PRO A 110 3.41 4.12 9.75
C PRO A 110 4.89 4.04 9.34
N ALA A 111 5.17 4.30 8.07
CA ALA A 111 6.54 4.54 7.63
C ALA A 111 7.11 5.76 8.33
N THR A 112 8.36 5.69 8.76
CA THR A 112 9.07 6.88 9.23
C THR A 112 9.47 7.75 8.03
N GLU A 113 9.49 9.07 8.23
CA GLU A 113 9.90 10.01 7.17
C GLU A 113 11.31 9.71 6.66
N ALA A 114 12.23 9.37 7.57
CA ALA A 114 13.59 9.01 7.20
C ALA A 114 13.63 7.75 6.32
N PHE A 115 12.89 6.70 6.68
CA PHE A 115 12.84 5.45 5.94
C PHE A 115 12.32 5.66 4.51
N ILE A 116 11.14 6.27 4.36
CA ILE A 116 10.53 6.42 3.03
C ILE A 116 11.37 7.32 2.11
N LYS A 117 12.00 8.38 2.64
CA LYS A 117 12.89 9.26 1.88
C LYS A 117 14.20 8.56 1.48
N GLN A 118 14.79 7.77 2.38
CA GLN A 118 16.00 6.99 2.06
C GLN A 118 15.72 5.92 1.02
N VAL A 119 14.60 5.21 1.12
CA VAL A 119 14.19 4.23 0.10
C VAL A 119 13.93 4.90 -1.24
N ARG A 120 13.27 6.07 -1.28
CA ARG A 120 13.08 6.84 -2.52
C ARG A 120 14.41 7.23 -3.16
N ALA A 121 15.33 7.77 -2.38
CA ALA A 121 16.65 8.17 -2.86
C ALA A 121 17.44 6.98 -3.43
N LEU A 122 17.40 5.82 -2.77
CA LEU A 122 18.01 4.58 -3.25
C LEU A 122 17.38 4.11 -4.57
N CYS A 123 16.05 4.18 -4.68
CA CYS A 123 15.33 3.83 -5.89
C CYS A 123 15.72 4.75 -7.06
N ASP A 124 15.84 6.05 -6.81
CA ASP A 124 16.26 7.03 -7.82
C ASP A 124 17.71 6.79 -8.29
N GLU A 125 18.62 6.53 -7.34
CA GLU A 125 20.04 6.25 -7.63
C GLU A 125 20.25 5.00 -8.49
N ARG A 126 19.45 3.95 -8.22
CA ARG A 126 19.63 2.61 -8.82
C ARG A 126 18.66 2.29 -9.93
N ASP A 127 17.79 3.22 -10.33
CA ASP A 127 16.68 3.00 -11.26
C ASP A 127 15.82 1.78 -10.87
N ILE A 128 15.51 1.68 -9.58
CA ILE A 128 14.58 0.71 -8.98
C ILE A 128 13.21 1.38 -8.83
N LEU A 129 12.12 0.70 -9.18
CA LEU A 129 10.79 1.28 -9.05
C LEU A 129 10.29 1.21 -7.61
N LEU A 130 9.82 2.33 -7.08
CA LEU A 130 9.12 2.39 -5.82
C LEU A 130 7.63 2.14 -6.03
N ILE A 131 7.12 1.06 -5.44
CA ILE A 131 5.69 0.72 -5.43
C ILE A 131 5.13 0.99 -4.04
N LEU A 132 4.19 1.93 -3.92
CA LEU A 132 3.48 2.16 -2.67
C LEU A 132 2.07 1.57 -2.73
N ASP A 133 1.79 0.67 -1.79
CA ASP A 133 0.47 0.07 -1.64
C ASP A 133 -0.42 0.97 -0.79
N GLU A 134 -1.31 1.68 -1.44
CA GLU A 134 -2.27 2.61 -0.83
C GLU A 134 -3.69 2.02 -0.73
N ILE A 135 -3.82 0.70 -0.84
CA ILE A 135 -5.11 0.00 -0.81
C ILE A 135 -5.83 0.20 0.53
N GLN A 136 -5.10 0.19 1.64
CA GLN A 136 -5.68 0.38 2.97
C GLN A 136 -5.48 1.80 3.52
N CYS A 137 -4.29 2.36 3.37
CA CYS A 137 -3.92 3.66 3.93
C CYS A 137 -4.32 4.86 3.06
N GLY A 138 -4.67 4.63 1.78
CA GLY A 138 -5.11 5.67 0.86
C GLY A 138 -6.57 6.11 1.05
N MET A 139 -7.05 6.86 0.08
CA MET A 139 -8.43 7.37 0.02
C MET A 139 -8.86 8.07 1.33
N GLY A 140 -8.04 9.02 1.78
CA GLY A 140 -8.37 9.87 2.92
C GLY A 140 -8.15 9.26 4.29
N ARG A 141 -7.88 7.96 4.42
CA ARG A 141 -7.80 7.24 5.70
C ARG A 141 -6.82 7.88 6.68
N THR A 142 -5.72 8.43 6.20
CA THR A 142 -4.65 9.02 7.01
C THR A 142 -4.68 10.55 7.06
N GLY A 143 -5.69 11.20 6.44
CA GLY A 143 -5.87 12.66 6.45
C GLY A 143 -5.37 13.38 5.19
N THR A 144 -4.74 12.67 4.26
CA THR A 144 -4.46 13.11 2.89
C THR A 144 -5.13 12.16 1.90
N MET A 145 -5.32 12.53 0.65
CA MET A 145 -5.97 11.65 -0.32
C MET A 145 -5.24 10.31 -0.44
N PHE A 146 -3.91 10.35 -0.50
CA PHE A 146 -3.03 9.18 -0.39
C PHE A 146 -1.96 9.43 0.67
N ALA A 147 -1.61 8.42 1.44
CA ALA A 147 -0.74 8.57 2.61
C ALA A 147 0.67 9.05 2.23
N TRP A 148 1.21 8.66 1.07
CA TRP A 148 2.52 9.10 0.58
C TRP A 148 2.63 10.64 0.46
N GLN A 149 1.52 11.35 0.24
CA GLN A 149 1.51 12.80 0.11
C GLN A 149 1.96 13.53 1.40
N GLN A 150 1.88 12.87 2.55
CA GLN A 150 2.36 13.43 3.83
C GLN A 150 3.89 13.51 3.91
N TYR A 151 4.57 12.68 3.12
CA TYR A 151 6.03 12.57 3.12
C TYR A 151 6.68 13.30 1.95
N ASP A 152 5.89 13.84 1.03
CA ASP A 152 6.33 14.41 -0.25
C ASP A 152 7.24 13.44 -1.04
N VAL A 153 6.90 12.15 -1.01
CA VAL A 153 7.62 11.08 -1.69
C VAL A 153 6.73 10.43 -2.73
N LYS A 154 6.82 10.88 -3.98
CA LYS A 154 6.03 10.33 -5.08
C LYS A 154 6.51 8.93 -5.47
N PRO A 155 5.64 7.89 -5.47
CA PRO A 155 6.00 6.57 -5.97
C PRO A 155 6.05 6.54 -7.51
N ASP A 156 6.72 5.53 -8.05
CA ASP A 156 6.70 5.21 -9.48
C ASP A 156 5.40 4.49 -9.87
N ILE A 157 4.94 3.62 -8.97
CA ILE A 157 3.67 2.89 -9.09
C ILE A 157 2.93 2.98 -7.74
N MET A 158 1.63 3.16 -7.78
CA MET A 158 0.75 3.15 -6.61
C MET A 158 -0.42 2.21 -6.85
N THR A 159 -0.79 1.40 -5.86
CA THR A 159 -2.01 0.59 -5.90
C THR A 159 -3.12 1.20 -5.06
N SER A 160 -4.36 1.06 -5.49
CA SER A 160 -5.54 1.56 -4.77
C SER A 160 -6.73 0.62 -4.97
N ALA A 161 -7.54 0.47 -3.93
CA ALA A 161 -8.79 -0.31 -3.94
C ALA A 161 -9.66 0.08 -2.73
N LYS A 162 -10.46 -0.84 -2.21
CA LYS A 162 -11.29 -0.64 -1.02
C LYS A 162 -12.12 0.65 -1.10
N ALA A 163 -11.70 1.69 -0.38
CA ALA A 163 -12.44 2.94 -0.28
C ALA A 163 -12.58 3.70 -1.62
N ILE A 164 -11.74 3.44 -2.63
CA ILE A 164 -11.90 4.08 -3.94
C ILE A 164 -13.24 3.73 -4.60
N GLY A 165 -13.77 2.51 -4.35
CA GLY A 165 -15.06 2.06 -4.85
C GLY A 165 -16.23 2.24 -3.89
N CYS A 166 -15.94 2.54 -2.59
CA CYS A 166 -16.93 2.71 -1.54
C CYS A 166 -17.99 1.59 -1.49
N GLY A 167 -17.54 0.32 -1.58
CA GLY A 167 -18.40 -0.87 -1.59
C GLY A 167 -18.57 -1.51 -2.98
N VAL A 168 -18.31 -0.80 -4.06
CA VAL A 168 -18.24 -1.39 -5.40
C VAL A 168 -16.90 -2.08 -5.60
N PRO A 169 -16.87 -3.36 -6.06
CA PRO A 169 -15.62 -4.05 -6.34
C PRO A 169 -14.81 -3.35 -7.42
N VAL A 170 -13.68 -2.79 -7.05
CA VAL A 170 -12.75 -2.13 -7.96
C VAL A 170 -11.38 -2.00 -7.31
N GLY A 171 -10.35 -2.02 -8.13
CA GLY A 171 -8.98 -1.67 -7.81
C GLY A 171 -8.35 -0.92 -8.96
N ALA A 172 -7.17 -0.42 -8.74
CA ALA A 172 -6.38 0.23 -9.77
C ALA A 172 -4.89 0.20 -9.40
N PHE A 173 -4.04 0.15 -10.40
CA PHE A 173 -2.66 0.58 -10.25
C PHE A 173 -2.40 1.81 -11.11
N LEU A 174 -1.68 2.75 -10.53
CA LEU A 174 -1.40 4.03 -11.14
C LEU A 174 0.11 4.15 -11.33
N MET A 175 0.54 4.75 -12.42
CA MET A 175 1.95 4.84 -12.81
C MET A 175 2.31 6.27 -13.15
N THR A 176 3.59 6.59 -12.98
CA THR A 176 4.19 7.78 -13.59
C THR A 176 4.25 7.61 -15.10
N GLU A 177 4.35 8.71 -15.85
CA GLU A 177 4.49 8.67 -17.32
C GLU A 177 5.73 7.86 -17.73
N LYS A 178 6.85 8.01 -16.99
CA LYS A 178 8.08 7.23 -17.21
C LYS A 178 7.79 5.72 -17.23
N VAL A 179 7.15 5.22 -16.18
CA VAL A 179 6.85 3.78 -16.07
C VAL A 179 5.83 3.35 -17.13
N ALA A 180 4.82 4.15 -17.37
CA ALA A 180 3.76 3.80 -18.33
C ALA A 180 4.28 3.69 -19.77
N GLN A 181 5.26 4.53 -20.16
CA GLN A 181 5.86 4.48 -21.49
C GLN A 181 6.89 3.36 -21.65
N GLN A 182 7.50 2.90 -20.55
CA GLN A 182 8.60 1.96 -20.55
C GLN A 182 8.26 0.63 -19.87
N SER A 183 6.98 0.26 -19.78
CA SER A 183 6.56 -1.01 -19.21
C SER A 183 5.48 -1.71 -20.03
N LEU A 184 4.26 -1.77 -19.55
CA LEU A 184 3.15 -2.51 -20.18
C LEU A 184 2.67 -1.84 -21.46
N THR A 185 2.52 -2.64 -22.51
CA THR A 185 1.92 -2.24 -23.78
C THR A 185 0.63 -3.00 -24.02
N SER A 186 -0.08 -2.64 -25.09
CA SER A 186 -1.33 -3.35 -25.47
C SER A 186 -1.08 -4.85 -25.62
N GLY A 187 -1.87 -5.66 -24.92
CA GLY A 187 -1.76 -7.12 -24.91
C GLY A 187 -0.96 -7.70 -23.74
N ASP A 188 -0.13 -6.92 -23.04
CA ASP A 188 0.67 -7.43 -21.91
C ASP A 188 -0.16 -7.69 -20.65
N HIS A 189 -1.22 -6.91 -20.43
CA HIS A 189 -2.08 -7.01 -19.26
C HIS A 189 -3.52 -6.68 -19.63
N GLY A 190 -4.47 -7.35 -19.00
CA GLY A 190 -5.89 -7.18 -19.31
C GLY A 190 -6.80 -7.66 -18.18
N THR A 191 -8.03 -7.22 -18.20
CA THR A 191 -9.10 -7.63 -17.31
C THR A 191 -10.45 -7.49 -18.05
N THR A 192 -11.37 -8.42 -17.82
CA THR A 192 -12.68 -8.39 -18.48
C THR A 192 -13.56 -7.26 -17.97
N TYR A 193 -13.54 -7.00 -16.67
CA TYR A 193 -14.46 -6.06 -16.01
C TYR A 193 -13.78 -4.81 -15.44
N GLY A 194 -12.46 -4.73 -15.45
CA GLY A 194 -11.74 -3.55 -14.96
C GLY A 194 -12.10 -2.31 -15.77
N GLY A 195 -12.44 -1.21 -15.10
CA GLY A 195 -12.84 0.04 -15.72
C GLY A 195 -14.26 0.03 -16.30
N ASN A 196 -15.13 -0.88 -15.83
CA ASN A 196 -16.54 -0.88 -16.26
C ASN A 196 -17.24 0.43 -15.84
N PRO A 197 -18.31 0.84 -16.58
CA PRO A 197 -19.00 2.12 -16.35
C PRO A 197 -19.51 2.30 -14.92
N LEU A 198 -20.02 1.23 -14.28
CA LEU A 198 -20.55 1.29 -12.91
C LEU A 198 -19.43 1.63 -11.92
N ALA A 199 -18.31 0.91 -11.99
CA ALA A 199 -17.16 1.15 -11.10
C ALA A 199 -16.57 2.56 -11.34
N CYS A 200 -16.40 2.98 -12.58
CA CYS A 200 -15.88 4.31 -12.90
C CYS A 200 -16.81 5.44 -12.41
N THR A 201 -18.12 5.27 -12.54
CA THR A 201 -19.11 6.22 -12.02
C THR A 201 -19.07 6.30 -10.49
N ALA A 202 -18.97 5.14 -9.82
CA ALA A 202 -18.82 5.10 -8.37
C ALA A 202 -17.55 5.83 -7.89
N ILE A 203 -16.41 5.56 -8.53
CA ILE A 203 -15.14 6.25 -8.23
C ILE A 203 -15.28 7.76 -8.40
N SER A 204 -15.86 8.20 -9.53
CA SER A 204 -16.06 9.63 -9.80
C SER A 204 -16.88 10.27 -8.68
N LYS A 205 -18.02 9.64 -8.31
CA LYS A 205 -18.86 10.19 -7.24
C LYS A 205 -18.19 10.15 -5.88
N VAL A 206 -17.39 9.12 -5.57
CA VAL A 206 -16.60 9.09 -4.33
C VAL A 206 -15.63 10.26 -4.26
N ILE A 207 -14.93 10.57 -5.37
CA ILE A 207 -14.01 11.71 -5.44
C ILE A 207 -14.76 13.03 -5.22
N ASP A 208 -15.93 13.21 -5.87
CA ASP A 208 -16.76 14.41 -5.68
C ASP A 208 -17.20 14.58 -4.22
N LEU A 209 -17.60 13.48 -3.55
CA LEU A 209 -17.99 13.50 -2.14
C LEU A 209 -16.86 13.90 -1.21
N PHE A 210 -15.61 13.55 -1.52
CA PHE A 210 -14.45 13.99 -0.74
C PHE A 210 -14.35 15.53 -0.69
N GLU A 211 -14.61 16.18 -1.81
CA GLU A 211 -14.59 17.64 -1.94
C GLU A 211 -15.88 18.26 -1.34
N GLU A 212 -17.06 17.77 -1.76
CA GLU A 212 -18.39 18.26 -1.32
C GLU A 212 -18.56 18.21 0.20
N GLN A 213 -18.12 17.12 0.85
CA GLN A 213 -18.30 16.87 2.29
C GLN A 213 -17.07 17.20 3.13
N ARG A 214 -16.00 17.74 2.54
CA ARG A 214 -14.76 18.09 3.22
C ARG A 214 -14.21 16.93 4.06
N ILE A 215 -14.19 15.72 3.45
CA ILE A 215 -13.88 14.48 4.18
C ILE A 215 -12.47 14.51 4.77
N LEU A 216 -11.48 15.09 4.06
CA LEU A 216 -10.10 15.12 4.54
C LEU A 216 -9.95 15.99 5.80
N GLU A 217 -10.66 17.12 5.88
CA GLU A 217 -10.67 17.97 7.07
C GLU A 217 -11.29 17.22 8.25
N ASN A 218 -12.45 16.59 8.03
CA ASN A 218 -13.08 15.77 9.06
C ASN A 218 -12.18 14.64 9.55
N VAL A 219 -11.44 13.96 8.65
CA VAL A 219 -10.48 12.91 9.03
C VAL A 219 -9.35 13.47 9.89
N LYS A 220 -8.83 14.65 9.58
CA LYS A 220 -7.79 15.30 10.39
C LYS A 220 -8.30 15.64 11.80
N GLU A 221 -9.45 16.26 11.89
CA GLU A 221 -10.05 16.67 13.18
C GLU A 221 -10.42 15.46 14.04
N THR A 222 -11.16 14.52 13.44
CA THR A 222 -11.60 13.28 14.14
C THR A 222 -10.40 12.39 14.47
N GLY A 223 -9.42 12.31 13.58
CA GLY A 223 -8.18 11.56 13.80
C GLY A 223 -7.37 12.11 14.96
N ALA A 224 -7.22 13.44 15.06
CA ALA A 224 -6.56 14.07 16.19
C ALA A 224 -7.30 13.82 17.52
N TYR A 225 -8.62 13.91 17.49
CA TYR A 225 -9.45 13.58 18.67
C TYR A 225 -9.27 12.09 19.07
N LEU A 226 -9.38 11.18 18.10
CA LEU A 226 -9.22 9.74 18.33
C LEU A 226 -7.82 9.43 18.88
N TYR A 227 -6.78 9.99 18.27
CA TYR A 227 -5.41 9.83 18.72
C TYR A 227 -5.26 10.18 20.20
N LYS A 228 -5.73 11.38 20.58
CA LYS A 228 -5.69 11.83 21.98
C LYS A 228 -6.44 10.87 22.92
N LYS A 229 -7.62 10.37 22.51
CA LYS A 229 -8.42 9.46 23.33
C LYS A 229 -7.76 8.09 23.50
N LEU A 230 -7.12 7.57 22.47
CA LEU A 230 -6.38 6.32 22.53
C LEU A 230 -5.10 6.47 23.36
N ASP A 231 -4.41 7.61 23.22
CA ASP A 231 -3.23 7.92 24.03
C ASP A 231 -3.54 8.03 25.53
N GLU A 232 -4.68 8.64 25.89
CA GLU A 232 -5.18 8.65 27.28
C GLU A 232 -5.37 7.23 27.84
N LEU A 233 -5.70 6.23 27.00
CA LEU A 233 -5.86 4.84 27.43
C LEU A 233 -4.52 4.17 27.76
N THR A 234 -3.43 4.51 27.06
CA THR A 234 -2.10 3.97 27.38
C THR A 234 -1.63 4.39 28.75
N ILE A 235 -2.01 5.60 29.17
CA ILE A 235 -1.70 6.13 30.52
C ILE A 235 -2.58 5.48 31.58
N LYS A 236 -3.84 5.16 31.24
CA LYS A 236 -4.84 4.67 32.18
C LYS A 236 -4.76 3.17 32.47
N TYR A 237 -4.30 2.38 31.48
CA TYR A 237 -4.33 0.92 31.55
C TYR A 237 -2.95 0.33 31.26
N ASP A 238 -2.32 -0.28 32.25
CA ASP A 238 -0.98 -0.87 32.15
C ASP A 238 -0.88 -1.99 31.10
N CYS A 239 -1.99 -2.64 30.75
CA CYS A 239 -2.03 -3.65 29.71
C CYS A 239 -1.91 -3.10 28.28
N ILE A 240 -2.03 -1.80 28.07
CA ILE A 240 -1.83 -1.14 26.77
C ILE A 240 -0.38 -0.63 26.73
N LYS A 241 0.45 -1.27 25.91
CA LYS A 241 1.89 -1.02 25.86
C LYS A 241 2.29 0.08 24.90
N ALA A 242 1.53 0.23 23.80
CA ALA A 242 1.80 1.25 22.81
C ALA A 242 0.53 1.68 22.09
N HIS A 243 0.54 2.92 21.62
CA HIS A 243 -0.42 3.48 20.69
C HIS A 243 0.34 3.98 19.47
N ARG A 244 -0.17 3.69 18.27
CA ARG A 244 0.41 4.16 17.01
C ARG A 244 -0.66 4.32 15.94
N GLY A 245 -0.36 5.15 14.95
CA GLY A 245 -1.24 5.34 13.81
C GLY A 245 -1.21 6.76 13.24
N VAL A 246 -1.97 6.95 12.17
CA VAL A 246 -2.11 8.22 11.45
C VAL A 246 -3.58 8.40 11.03
N GLY A 247 -4.14 9.58 11.25
CA GLY A 247 -5.54 9.89 10.90
C GLY A 247 -6.52 8.94 11.59
N LEU A 248 -7.35 8.26 10.81
CA LEU A 248 -8.30 7.26 11.32
C LEU A 248 -7.78 5.81 11.24
N MET A 249 -6.49 5.63 11.00
CA MET A 249 -5.82 4.33 11.01
C MET A 249 -4.99 4.25 12.29
N GLN A 250 -5.56 3.69 13.35
CA GLN A 250 -5.02 3.70 14.71
C GLN A 250 -4.95 2.28 15.28
N GLY A 251 -3.95 1.99 16.10
CA GLY A 251 -3.76 0.70 16.76
C GLY A 251 -3.27 0.83 18.19
N LEU A 252 -3.81 0.00 19.07
CA LEU A 252 -3.34 -0.20 20.43
C LEU A 252 -2.67 -1.57 20.53
N GLU A 253 -1.46 -1.60 21.08
CA GLU A 253 -0.76 -2.83 21.39
C GLU A 253 -1.01 -3.21 22.86
N CYS A 254 -1.48 -4.43 23.08
CA CYS A 254 -1.79 -4.93 24.41
C CYS A 254 -0.94 -6.17 24.73
N ASP A 255 -0.55 -6.34 25.98
CA ASP A 255 0.15 -7.54 26.49
C ASP A 255 -0.78 -8.66 26.92
N MET A 256 -2.04 -8.58 26.53
CA MET A 256 -3.08 -9.57 26.82
C MET A 256 -3.88 -9.93 25.57
N SER A 257 -4.62 -11.02 25.60
CA SER A 257 -5.57 -11.36 24.53
C SER A 257 -6.68 -10.32 24.42
N VAL A 258 -6.82 -9.72 23.23
CA VAL A 258 -7.83 -8.68 22.96
C VAL A 258 -9.18 -9.24 22.47
N ASN A 259 -9.33 -10.55 22.33
CA ASN A 259 -10.57 -11.18 21.82
C ASN A 259 -11.81 -10.77 22.62
N GLY A 260 -11.70 -10.68 23.95
CA GLY A 260 -12.80 -10.22 24.80
C GLY A 260 -13.17 -8.76 24.58
N VAL A 261 -12.20 -7.89 24.29
CA VAL A 261 -12.40 -6.48 23.97
C VAL A 261 -13.09 -6.33 22.61
N ILE A 262 -12.58 -7.05 21.60
CA ILE A 262 -13.15 -7.06 20.24
C ILE A 262 -14.60 -7.50 20.26
N ASN A 263 -14.91 -8.64 20.91
CA ASN A 263 -16.27 -9.17 20.98
C ASN A 263 -17.25 -8.19 21.65
N ARG A 264 -16.82 -7.50 22.72
CA ARG A 264 -17.65 -6.48 23.37
C ARG A 264 -17.83 -5.22 22.52
N ALA A 265 -16.81 -4.82 21.77
CA ALA A 265 -16.91 -3.67 20.87
C ALA A 265 -17.86 -3.92 19.69
N ILE A 266 -17.90 -5.15 19.17
CA ILE A 266 -18.85 -5.53 18.10
C ILE A 266 -20.30 -5.53 18.57
N GLN A 267 -20.54 -5.81 19.86
CA GLN A 267 -21.89 -5.86 20.44
C GLN A 267 -22.48 -4.49 20.78
N LYS A 268 -21.70 -3.41 20.73
CA LYS A 268 -22.12 -2.02 20.97
C LYS A 268 -22.30 -1.23 19.68
#